data_c82fa8f64eab94b8443e979ad6c33ec9
#
_entry.id   c82fa8f64eab94b8443e979ad6c33ec9
#
_cell.length_a   1.000
_cell.length_b   1.000
_cell.length_c   1.000
_cell.angle_alpha   90.00
_cell.angle_beta   90.00
_cell.angle_gamma   90.00
#
_symmetry.space_group_name_H-M   'P 1'
#
loop_
_entity.id
_entity.type
_entity.pdbx_description
1 polymer ?
#
loop_
_entity_poly.entity_id
_entity_poly.type
_entity_poly.pdbx_seq_one_letter_code
_entity_poly.pdbx_strand_id
1 'polypeptide(L)'
;MKAGNPDLDQVFASLIIPDDTSSRLEIISSSYVEVPNIDIAPSKGNLKRDISPSDIPFSQANTYNQNKFYPGELASLRDPYILRDFRGQTVVSYPFQYNPVTRTLRVYTEITVRVISEGQGDKNILRRSSSLNKIDAEFKSIYKNQFVNFEDTQTRFEYLADQGNMLVICYDAFMPQMEPFVDWKNRKGIPT
;
A
#
# COMPACT_ATOMS: atom_id res chain seq x y z
N MET A 1 9.61 8.21 1.62
CA MET A 1 9.77 9.39 2.50
C MET A 1 10.48 10.51 1.76
N LYS A 2 10.30 11.77 2.16
CA LYS A 2 10.94 12.91 1.50
C LYS A 2 12.31 13.13 2.13
N ALA A 3 13.37 13.21 1.29
CA ALA A 3 14.71 13.43 1.76
C ALA A 3 14.82 14.70 2.63
N GLY A 4 15.63 14.65 3.66
CA GLY A 4 15.87 15.76 4.58
C GLY A 4 14.87 15.95 5.70
N ASN A 5 13.68 15.36 5.62
CA ASN A 5 12.71 15.38 6.73
C ASN A 5 13.04 14.28 7.75
N PRO A 6 12.53 14.37 9.00
CA PRO A 6 12.71 13.31 9.99
C PRO A 6 12.30 11.94 9.43
N ASP A 7 13.15 10.94 9.63
CA ASP A 7 12.95 9.57 9.13
C ASP A 7 12.04 8.81 10.10
N LEU A 8 10.74 8.79 9.79
CA LEU A 8 9.70 8.23 10.64
C LEU A 8 8.94 7.15 9.89
N ASP A 9 8.73 6.03 10.55
CA ASP A 9 7.99 4.90 9.97
C ASP A 9 6.52 5.23 9.71
N GLN A 10 5.96 4.55 8.71
CA GLN A 10 4.58 4.64 8.28
C GLN A 10 3.94 3.24 8.31
N VAL A 11 2.67 3.19 8.64
CA VAL A 11 1.87 1.95 8.58
C VAL A 11 0.88 2.06 7.44
N PHE A 12 0.77 1.01 6.66
CA PHE A 12 -0.09 0.93 5.48
C PHE A 12 -1.16 -0.12 5.69
N ALA A 13 -2.41 0.23 5.40
CA ALA A 13 -3.52 -0.69 5.35
C ALA A 13 -4.35 -0.42 4.10
N SER A 14 -4.60 -1.45 3.31
CA SER A 14 -5.44 -1.34 2.13
C SER A 14 -6.82 -1.91 2.39
N LEU A 15 -7.84 -1.29 1.81
CA LEU A 15 -9.22 -1.75 1.89
C LEU A 15 -9.87 -1.73 0.52
N ILE A 16 -10.85 -2.61 0.34
CA ILE A 16 -11.74 -2.61 -0.82
C ILE A 16 -12.70 -1.44 -0.64
N ILE A 17 -12.82 -0.63 -1.68
CA ILE A 17 -13.74 0.51 -1.78
C ILE A 17 -14.73 0.28 -2.92
N PRO A 18 -15.86 1.00 -2.97
CA PRO A 18 -16.76 0.94 -4.11
C PRO A 18 -16.08 1.28 -5.43
N ASP A 19 -16.59 0.71 -6.49
CA ASP A 19 -15.96 0.74 -7.82
C ASP A 19 -15.84 2.15 -8.41
N ASP A 20 -16.75 3.06 -8.08
CA ASP A 20 -16.96 4.35 -8.75
C ASP A 20 -17.04 5.58 -7.83
N THR A 21 -16.86 5.42 -6.52
CA THR A 21 -16.95 6.54 -5.57
C THR A 21 -15.57 7.14 -5.25
N SER A 22 -15.53 8.38 -4.82
CA SER A 22 -14.40 8.93 -4.09
C SER A 22 -14.45 8.53 -2.62
N SER A 23 -13.36 8.71 -1.91
CA SER A 23 -13.27 8.39 -0.50
C SER A 23 -12.69 9.56 0.30
N ARG A 24 -13.23 9.75 1.50
CA ARG A 24 -12.72 10.69 2.50
C ARG A 24 -12.30 9.95 3.75
N LEU A 25 -11.22 10.41 4.37
CA LEU A 25 -10.71 9.88 5.62
C LEU A 25 -11.07 10.82 6.78
N GLU A 26 -11.55 10.23 7.86
CA GLU A 26 -11.78 10.91 9.13
C GLU A 26 -10.96 10.27 10.25
N ILE A 27 -10.34 11.09 11.09
CA ILE A 27 -9.75 10.64 12.35
C ILE A 27 -10.86 10.64 13.39
N ILE A 28 -11.18 9.47 13.95
CA ILE A 28 -12.22 9.31 14.96
C ILE A 28 -11.64 9.54 16.36
N SER A 29 -10.50 8.91 16.64
CA SER A 29 -9.79 9.06 17.92
C SER A 29 -8.32 8.76 17.75
N SER A 30 -7.53 9.28 18.68
CA SER A 30 -6.10 8.93 18.77
C SER A 30 -5.61 9.10 20.20
N SER A 31 -4.67 8.26 20.60
CA SER A 31 -3.97 8.35 21.88
C SER A 31 -2.47 8.26 21.65
N TYR A 32 -1.70 9.05 22.38
CA TYR A 32 -0.24 9.05 22.23
C TYR A 32 0.46 9.25 23.58
N VAL A 33 1.74 8.95 23.60
CA VAL A 33 2.70 9.32 24.64
C VAL A 33 3.77 10.21 24.04
N GLU A 34 4.32 11.12 24.82
CA GLU A 34 5.44 11.97 24.42
C GLU A 34 6.74 11.46 25.06
N VAL A 35 7.77 11.36 24.26
CA VAL A 35 9.13 10.97 24.67
C VAL A 35 10.04 12.15 24.40
N PRO A 36 10.54 12.84 25.44
CA PRO A 36 11.43 13.98 25.29
C PRO A 36 12.89 13.54 25.03
N ASN A 37 13.71 14.50 24.60
CA ASN A 37 15.14 14.34 24.37
C ASN A 37 15.51 13.27 23.32
N ILE A 38 14.70 13.15 22.29
CA ILE A 38 14.96 12.26 21.15
C ILE A 38 15.52 13.06 19.98
N ASP A 39 16.53 12.49 19.33
CA ASP A 39 17.04 12.99 18.06
C ASP A 39 16.71 11.98 16.95
N ILE A 40 15.98 12.43 15.94
CA ILE A 40 15.64 11.64 14.76
C ILE A 40 16.52 12.11 13.60
N ALA A 41 17.20 11.18 12.96
CA ALA A 41 18.00 11.48 11.76
C ALA A 41 17.11 11.90 10.58
N PRO A 42 17.60 12.77 9.68
CA PRO A 42 16.88 13.07 8.47
C PRO A 42 16.90 11.88 7.51
N SER A 43 15.81 11.65 6.83
CA SER A 43 15.70 10.63 5.78
C SER A 43 16.62 10.94 4.61
N LYS A 44 17.27 9.93 4.07
CA LYS A 44 18.04 10.01 2.81
C LYS A 44 17.15 9.93 1.56
N GLY A 45 15.83 9.75 1.77
CA GLY A 45 14.86 9.60 0.69
C GLY A 45 14.90 8.20 0.03
N ASN A 46 14.30 8.11 -1.13
CA ASN A 46 14.26 6.86 -1.90
C ASN A 46 15.54 6.73 -2.74
N LEU A 47 16.44 5.86 -2.32
CA LEU A 47 17.69 5.58 -3.04
C LEU A 47 17.46 4.49 -4.09
N LYS A 48 18.16 4.60 -5.21
CA LYS A 48 18.25 3.51 -6.19
C LYS A 48 19.10 2.37 -5.63
N ARG A 49 18.92 1.15 -6.13
CA ARG A 49 19.63 -0.05 -5.63
C ARG A 49 21.14 -0.02 -5.85
N ASP A 50 21.61 0.75 -6.80
CA ASP A 50 23.01 0.94 -7.17
C ASP A 50 23.71 2.04 -6.36
N ILE A 51 23.00 2.72 -5.46
CA ILE A 51 23.54 3.78 -4.60
C ILE A 51 23.62 3.25 -3.17
N SER A 52 24.84 3.22 -2.62
CA SER A 52 25.02 2.89 -1.20
C SER A 52 24.50 4.01 -0.30
N PRO A 53 23.70 3.70 0.72
CA PRO A 53 23.28 4.70 1.69
C PRO A 53 24.45 5.44 2.39
N SER A 54 25.65 4.80 2.50
CA SER A 54 26.83 5.43 3.06
C SER A 54 27.37 6.60 2.22
N ASP A 55 27.11 6.58 0.90
CA ASP A 55 27.65 7.57 -0.02
C ASP A 55 26.82 8.86 -0.04
N ILE A 56 25.64 8.83 0.57
CA ILE A 56 24.74 9.98 0.65
C ILE A 56 24.86 10.63 2.04
N PRO A 57 25.33 11.87 2.15
CA PRO A 57 25.38 12.56 3.42
C PRO A 57 23.97 12.88 3.94
N PHE A 58 23.83 12.96 5.25
CA PHE A 58 22.61 13.48 5.87
C PHE A 58 22.48 14.98 5.60
N SER A 59 21.30 15.40 5.20
CA SER A 59 20.95 16.81 5.04
C SER A 59 19.61 17.06 5.75
N GLN A 60 19.52 18.17 6.49
CA GLN A 60 18.28 18.55 7.16
C GLN A 60 17.48 19.50 6.28
N ALA A 61 16.20 19.19 6.09
CA ALA A 61 15.23 20.10 5.47
C ALA A 61 14.80 21.19 6.47
N ASN A 62 14.11 22.20 5.95
CA ASN A 62 13.58 23.31 6.78
C ASN A 62 12.64 22.86 7.91
N THR A 63 12.12 21.64 7.84
CA THR A 63 11.30 21.02 8.90
C THR A 63 12.03 21.00 10.25
N TYR A 64 13.35 20.82 10.26
CA TYR A 64 14.15 20.80 11.49
C TYR A 64 14.22 22.16 12.21
N ASN A 65 13.94 23.25 11.52
CA ASN A 65 13.92 24.60 12.07
C ASN A 65 12.52 25.05 12.53
N GLN A 66 11.51 24.16 12.42
CA GLN A 66 10.13 24.50 12.73
C GLN A 66 9.69 23.90 14.07
N ASN A 67 9.18 24.74 14.97
CA ASN A 67 8.60 24.28 16.24
C ASN A 67 7.18 23.73 16.01
N LYS A 68 7.10 22.59 15.32
CA LYS A 68 5.83 21.86 15.10
C LYS A 68 6.12 20.37 14.90
N PHE A 69 5.11 19.56 15.18
CA PHE A 69 5.20 18.12 14.93
C PHE A 69 5.12 17.80 13.43
N TYR A 70 6.03 16.94 12.98
CA TYR A 70 6.09 16.39 11.64
C TYR A 70 5.91 14.86 11.68
N PRO A 71 5.14 14.24 10.76
CA PRO A 71 4.21 14.88 9.83
C PRO A 71 3.04 15.52 10.59
N GLY A 72 2.39 16.53 9.96
CA GLY A 72 1.27 17.22 10.61
C GLY A 72 -0.02 16.41 10.64
N GLU A 73 -0.16 15.46 9.74
CA GLU A 73 -1.34 14.59 9.62
C GLU A 73 -1.10 13.26 10.35
N LEU A 74 -2.17 12.64 10.89
CA LEU A 74 -2.13 11.32 11.51
C LEU A 74 -2.36 10.20 10.52
N ALA A 75 -3.11 10.47 9.45
CA ALA A 75 -3.33 9.53 8.37
C ALA A 75 -3.71 10.26 7.07
N SER A 76 -3.49 9.60 5.96
CA SER A 76 -3.87 10.08 4.63
C SER A 76 -4.30 8.92 3.73
N LEU A 77 -5.01 9.23 2.64
CA LEU A 77 -5.38 8.26 1.61
C LEU A 77 -4.41 8.39 0.41
N ARG A 78 -3.95 7.27 -0.12
CA ARG A 78 -3.34 7.23 -1.45
C ARG A 78 -4.42 7.21 -2.53
N ASP A 79 -4.01 7.47 -3.77
CA ASP A 79 -4.91 7.29 -4.92
C ASP A 79 -5.44 5.86 -4.95
N PRO A 80 -6.72 5.66 -5.31
CA PRO A 80 -7.28 4.33 -5.52
C PRO A 80 -6.50 3.55 -6.58
N TYR A 81 -6.50 2.24 -6.48
CA TYR A 81 -5.89 1.33 -7.45
C TYR A 81 -6.84 0.17 -7.77
N ILE A 82 -6.59 -0.52 -8.87
CA ILE A 82 -7.35 -1.71 -9.25
C ILE A 82 -6.42 -2.91 -9.10
N LEU A 83 -6.87 -3.90 -8.32
CA LEU A 83 -6.25 -5.21 -8.21
C LEU A 83 -7.23 -6.24 -8.76
N ARG A 84 -7.12 -6.54 -10.06
CA ARG A 84 -7.98 -7.45 -10.83
C ARG A 84 -9.48 -7.22 -10.58
N ASP A 85 -10.04 -7.88 -9.57
CA ASP A 85 -11.49 -7.91 -9.31
C ASP A 85 -11.96 -6.78 -8.38
N PHE A 86 -11.05 -6.09 -7.70
CA PHE A 86 -11.39 -5.09 -6.70
C PHE A 86 -10.70 -3.76 -6.95
N ARG A 87 -11.45 -2.71 -6.65
CA ARG A 87 -10.89 -1.38 -6.47
C ARG A 87 -10.49 -1.21 -5.03
N GLY A 88 -9.20 -0.93 -4.81
CA GLY A 88 -8.61 -0.77 -3.50
C GLY A 88 -8.13 0.64 -3.24
N GLN A 89 -7.99 0.98 -1.96
CA GLN A 89 -7.36 2.22 -1.54
C GLN A 89 -6.53 2.00 -0.30
N THR A 90 -5.35 2.63 -0.25
CA THR A 90 -4.44 2.49 0.88
C THR A 90 -4.57 3.67 1.82
N VAL A 91 -4.81 3.40 3.09
CA VAL A 91 -4.64 4.32 4.20
C VAL A 91 -3.17 4.28 4.61
N VAL A 92 -2.56 5.44 4.72
CA VAL A 92 -1.22 5.63 5.28
C VAL A 92 -1.40 6.25 6.65
N SER A 93 -0.97 5.58 7.70
CA SER A 93 -0.99 6.09 9.07
C SER A 93 0.41 6.50 9.52
N TYR A 94 0.49 7.56 10.28
CA TYR A 94 1.72 8.15 10.79
C TYR A 94 1.77 8.01 12.32
N PRO A 95 2.17 6.83 12.85
CA PRO A 95 2.14 6.55 14.28
C PRO A 95 3.20 7.34 15.05
N PHE A 96 4.10 8.01 14.35
CA PHE A 96 5.14 8.84 14.94
C PHE A 96 5.05 10.26 14.42
N GLN A 97 5.11 11.22 15.36
CA GLN A 97 5.29 12.63 15.03
C GLN A 97 6.46 13.20 15.84
N TYR A 98 7.34 13.93 15.19
CA TYR A 98 8.52 14.46 15.82
C TYR A 98 8.57 15.99 15.72
N ASN A 99 8.87 16.65 16.83
CA ASN A 99 9.15 18.08 16.87
C ASN A 99 10.66 18.28 17.08
N PRO A 100 11.41 18.71 16.05
CA PRO A 100 12.86 18.83 16.11
C PRO A 100 13.35 19.91 17.08
N VAL A 101 12.58 21.00 17.23
CA VAL A 101 12.98 22.13 18.09
C VAL A 101 12.87 21.76 19.58
N THR A 102 11.81 21.07 19.97
CA THR A 102 11.65 20.58 21.34
C THR A 102 12.27 19.21 21.57
N ARG A 103 12.77 18.55 20.51
CA ARG A 103 13.32 17.19 20.52
C ARG A 103 12.35 16.19 21.15
N THR A 104 11.08 16.33 20.82
CA THR A 104 10.00 15.53 21.41
C THR A 104 9.43 14.62 20.32
N LEU A 105 9.36 13.31 20.60
CA LEU A 105 8.71 12.31 19.77
C LEU A 105 7.32 11.99 20.37
N ARG A 106 6.26 12.11 19.57
CA ARG A 106 4.95 11.53 19.86
C ARG A 106 4.87 10.14 19.28
N VAL A 107 4.53 9.20 20.13
CA VAL A 107 4.26 7.81 19.74
C VAL A 107 2.78 7.54 19.94
N TYR A 108 2.06 7.41 18.84
CA TYR A 108 0.63 7.10 18.88
C TYR A 108 0.44 5.60 19.15
N THR A 109 -0.18 5.30 20.28
CA THR A 109 -0.51 3.94 20.70
C THR A 109 -1.81 3.44 20.07
N GLU A 110 -2.66 4.41 19.66
CA GLU A 110 -3.91 4.15 18.98
C GLU A 110 -4.21 5.28 17.99
N ILE A 111 -4.63 4.91 16.77
CA ILE A 111 -5.20 5.82 15.77
C ILE A 111 -6.38 5.09 15.15
N THR A 112 -7.60 5.58 15.44
CA THR A 112 -8.83 5.07 14.83
C THR A 112 -9.24 5.96 13.68
N VAL A 113 -9.33 5.39 12.49
CA VAL A 113 -9.72 6.10 11.26
C VAL A 113 -10.98 5.50 10.67
N ARG A 114 -11.75 6.33 9.98
CA ARG A 114 -12.90 5.92 9.17
C ARG A 114 -12.69 6.37 7.73
N VAL A 115 -12.89 5.45 6.79
CA VAL A 115 -12.93 5.77 5.37
C VAL A 115 -14.38 5.78 4.93
N ILE A 116 -14.82 6.89 4.37
CA ILE A 116 -16.21 7.15 3.97
C ILE A 116 -16.24 7.30 2.47
N SER A 117 -17.13 6.56 1.80
CA SER A 117 -17.40 6.76 0.37
C SER A 117 -18.21 8.03 0.17
N GLU A 118 -17.81 8.87 -0.77
CA GLU A 118 -18.36 10.19 -0.99
C GLU A 118 -18.43 10.51 -2.49
N GLY A 119 -19.63 10.79 -2.99
CA GLY A 119 -19.84 11.21 -4.36
C GLY A 119 -19.25 10.28 -5.42
N GLN A 120 -19.09 10.80 -6.62
CA GLN A 120 -18.48 10.08 -7.75
C GLN A 120 -16.97 10.29 -7.75
N GLY A 121 -16.23 9.19 -7.93
CA GLY A 121 -14.78 9.23 -8.07
C GLY A 121 -14.35 9.66 -9.48
N ASP A 122 -13.10 10.09 -9.60
CA ASP A 122 -12.47 10.50 -10.85
C ASP A 122 -11.23 9.66 -11.21
N LYS A 123 -10.66 8.95 -10.23
CA LYS A 123 -9.42 8.19 -10.39
C LYS A 123 -9.68 6.68 -10.33
N ASN A 124 -9.10 5.96 -11.28
CA ASN A 124 -9.07 4.50 -11.31
C ASN A 124 -10.44 3.87 -11.03
N ILE A 125 -11.46 4.36 -11.73
CA ILE A 125 -12.82 3.81 -11.68
C ILE A 125 -12.81 2.39 -12.25
N LEU A 126 -13.35 1.43 -11.50
CA LEU A 126 -13.50 0.06 -11.96
C LEU A 126 -14.86 -0.12 -12.66
N ARG A 127 -14.82 -0.13 -13.99
CA ARG A 127 -16.04 -0.36 -14.79
C ARG A 127 -16.21 -1.84 -15.05
N ARG A 128 -17.33 -2.40 -14.61
CA ARG A 128 -17.68 -3.80 -14.83
C ARG A 128 -18.70 -3.93 -15.95
N SER A 129 -18.52 -4.94 -16.79
CA SER A 129 -19.53 -5.34 -17.79
C SER A 129 -20.65 -6.20 -17.20
N SER A 130 -20.40 -6.83 -16.05
CA SER A 130 -21.35 -7.68 -15.31
C SER A 130 -21.06 -7.63 -13.81
N SER A 131 -22.02 -8.03 -13.00
CA SER A 131 -21.83 -8.16 -11.55
C SER A 131 -20.74 -9.17 -11.22
N LEU A 132 -19.88 -8.85 -10.27
CA LEU A 132 -18.87 -9.77 -9.77
C LEU A 132 -19.53 -10.78 -8.83
N ASN A 133 -19.73 -12.01 -9.32
CA ASN A 133 -20.33 -13.10 -8.53
C ASN A 133 -19.32 -14.22 -8.26
N LYS A 134 -18.24 -14.27 -9.04
CA LYS A 134 -17.23 -15.33 -8.99
C LYS A 134 -15.84 -14.73 -8.90
N ILE A 135 -14.99 -15.34 -8.09
CA ILE A 135 -13.60 -14.96 -7.90
C ILE A 135 -12.75 -16.21 -8.08
N ASP A 136 -11.61 -16.04 -8.73
CA ASP A 136 -10.59 -17.06 -8.86
C ASP A 136 -10.05 -17.46 -7.47
N ALA A 137 -10.04 -18.77 -7.18
CA ALA A 137 -9.63 -19.29 -5.88
C ALA A 137 -8.16 -18.96 -5.54
N GLU A 138 -7.29 -18.87 -6.54
CA GLU A 138 -5.87 -18.51 -6.33
C GLU A 138 -5.71 -17.06 -5.86
N PHE A 139 -6.59 -16.17 -6.34
CA PHE A 139 -6.57 -14.77 -5.93
C PHE A 139 -7.12 -14.53 -4.53
N LYS A 140 -7.85 -15.50 -3.95
CA LYS A 140 -8.38 -15.38 -2.58
C LYS A 140 -7.29 -15.08 -1.56
N SER A 141 -6.16 -15.79 -1.63
CA SER A 141 -5.03 -15.58 -0.71
C SER A 141 -4.37 -14.20 -0.89
N ILE A 142 -4.30 -13.73 -2.14
CA ILE A 142 -3.77 -12.40 -2.47
C ILE A 142 -4.68 -11.32 -1.87
N TYR A 143 -6.00 -11.42 -2.08
CA TYR A 143 -6.96 -10.44 -1.54
C TYR A 143 -6.99 -10.43 -0.02
N LYS A 144 -6.94 -11.62 0.61
CA LYS A 144 -6.88 -11.74 2.07
C LYS A 144 -5.65 -11.04 2.67
N ASN A 145 -4.51 -11.14 1.99
CA ASN A 145 -3.27 -10.50 2.44
C ASN A 145 -3.23 -9.00 2.11
N GLN A 146 -3.93 -8.58 1.07
CA GLN A 146 -3.90 -7.20 0.59
C GLN A 146 -4.94 -6.31 1.27
N PHE A 147 -6.16 -6.81 1.51
CA PHE A 147 -7.29 -6.01 1.95
C PHE A 147 -7.76 -6.39 3.35
N VAL A 148 -7.74 -5.44 4.28
CA VAL A 148 -8.15 -5.67 5.67
C VAL A 148 -9.64 -5.98 5.82
N ASN A 149 -10.48 -5.59 4.84
CA ASN A 149 -11.92 -5.83 4.83
C ASN A 149 -12.36 -6.92 3.83
N PHE A 150 -11.43 -7.74 3.33
CA PHE A 150 -11.79 -8.79 2.37
C PHE A 150 -12.67 -9.88 2.99
N GLU A 151 -12.46 -10.25 4.25
CA GLU A 151 -13.25 -11.29 4.93
C GLU A 151 -14.74 -10.94 5.05
N ASP A 152 -15.06 -9.66 5.20
CA ASP A 152 -16.44 -9.17 5.21
C ASP A 152 -17.16 -9.37 3.86
N THR A 153 -16.40 -9.55 2.78
CA THR A 153 -16.90 -9.73 1.42
C THR A 153 -16.98 -11.19 0.99
N GLN A 154 -16.34 -12.12 1.72
CA GLN A 154 -16.19 -13.54 1.30
C GLN A 154 -17.51 -14.27 1.05
N THR A 155 -18.58 -13.94 1.78
CA THR A 155 -19.89 -14.59 1.64
C THR A 155 -20.62 -14.21 0.35
N ARG A 156 -20.10 -13.24 -0.41
CA ARG A 156 -20.75 -12.72 -1.62
C ARG A 156 -20.29 -13.39 -2.91
N PHE A 157 -19.21 -14.19 -2.85
CA PHE A 157 -18.56 -14.69 -4.05
C PHE A 157 -18.43 -16.21 -4.05
N GLU A 158 -18.70 -16.81 -5.20
CA GLU A 158 -18.34 -18.19 -5.51
C GLU A 158 -16.87 -18.23 -5.95
N TYR A 159 -16.09 -19.13 -5.37
CA TYR A 159 -14.71 -19.32 -5.75
C TYR A 159 -14.56 -20.33 -6.87
N LEU A 160 -14.01 -19.91 -7.99
CA LEU A 160 -13.69 -20.79 -9.12
C LEU A 160 -12.31 -21.43 -8.87
N ALA A 161 -12.29 -22.75 -8.90
CA ALA A 161 -11.07 -23.54 -8.85
C ALA A 161 -10.58 -23.94 -10.26
N ASP A 162 -10.96 -23.19 -11.28
CA ASP A 162 -10.53 -23.47 -12.64
C ASP A 162 -9.03 -23.24 -12.80
N GLN A 163 -8.34 -24.28 -13.19
CA GLN A 163 -6.93 -24.21 -13.54
C GLN A 163 -6.82 -23.54 -14.92
N GLY A 164 -6.44 -22.28 -14.93
CA GLY A 164 -6.26 -21.53 -16.18
C GLY A 164 -5.05 -22.02 -16.98
N ASN A 165 -4.99 -21.58 -18.24
CA ASN A 165 -3.82 -21.77 -19.11
C ASN A 165 -2.79 -20.66 -18.85
N MET A 166 -1.50 -20.98 -18.96
CA MET A 166 -0.43 -20.00 -18.90
C MET A 166 -0.03 -19.56 -20.32
N LEU A 167 0.07 -18.26 -20.54
CA LEU A 167 0.64 -17.71 -21.76
C LEU A 167 2.02 -17.13 -21.44
N VAL A 168 3.05 -17.58 -22.14
CA VAL A 168 4.40 -17.04 -22.05
C VAL A 168 4.67 -16.19 -23.29
N ILE A 169 4.92 -14.90 -23.09
CA ILE A 169 5.30 -13.98 -24.16
C ILE A 169 6.77 -13.62 -23.94
N CYS A 170 7.63 -13.97 -24.90
CA CYS A 170 9.04 -13.63 -24.83
C CYS A 170 9.57 -13.21 -26.21
N TYR A 171 10.73 -12.57 -26.22
CA TYR A 171 11.45 -12.28 -27.46
C TYR A 171 11.92 -13.59 -28.13
N ASP A 172 11.80 -13.67 -29.45
CA ASP A 172 12.04 -14.90 -30.22
C ASP A 172 13.38 -15.58 -29.92
N ALA A 173 14.44 -14.80 -29.72
CA ALA A 173 15.76 -15.33 -29.38
C ALA A 173 15.79 -16.07 -28.02
N PHE A 174 14.82 -15.89 -27.15
CA PHE A 174 14.72 -16.56 -25.85
C PHE A 174 13.81 -17.79 -25.86
N MET A 175 13.12 -18.06 -26.96
CA MET A 175 12.20 -19.20 -27.08
C MET A 175 12.84 -20.52 -26.65
N PRO A 176 14.05 -20.91 -27.18
CA PRO A 176 14.67 -22.17 -26.79
C PRO A 176 14.96 -22.29 -25.29
N GLN A 177 15.27 -21.18 -24.62
CA GLN A 177 15.54 -21.16 -23.18
C GLN A 177 14.25 -21.27 -22.36
N MET A 178 13.11 -20.91 -22.94
CA MET A 178 11.80 -21.01 -22.27
C MET A 178 11.15 -22.40 -22.42
N GLU A 179 11.55 -23.21 -23.40
CA GLU A 179 11.01 -24.56 -23.59
C GLU A 179 11.06 -25.44 -22.33
N PRO A 180 12.17 -25.54 -21.58
CA PRO A 180 12.21 -26.34 -20.38
C PRO A 180 11.23 -25.85 -19.29
N PHE A 181 10.98 -24.53 -19.24
CA PHE A 181 10.02 -23.94 -18.31
C PHE A 181 8.58 -24.30 -18.72
N VAL A 182 8.24 -24.18 -20.00
CA VAL A 182 6.94 -24.58 -20.56
C VAL A 182 6.67 -26.07 -20.30
N ASP A 183 7.65 -26.95 -20.60
CA ASP A 183 7.54 -28.38 -20.32
C ASP A 183 7.33 -28.69 -18.85
N TRP A 184 8.02 -27.97 -17.97
CA TRP A 184 7.84 -28.14 -16.53
C TRP A 184 6.42 -27.72 -16.07
N LYS A 185 5.89 -26.62 -16.61
CA LYS A 185 4.53 -26.16 -16.33
C LYS A 185 3.48 -27.16 -16.82
N ASN A 186 3.62 -27.64 -18.07
CA ASN A 186 2.73 -28.65 -18.63
C ASN A 186 2.73 -29.94 -17.79
N ARG A 187 3.93 -30.41 -17.33
CA ARG A 187 4.06 -31.57 -16.43
C ARG A 187 3.39 -31.32 -15.06
N LYS A 188 3.28 -30.09 -14.61
CA LYS A 188 2.53 -29.71 -13.41
C LYS A 188 1.02 -29.63 -13.65
N GLY A 189 0.55 -29.89 -14.86
CA GLY A 189 -0.87 -29.81 -15.19
C GLY A 189 -1.33 -28.39 -15.50
N ILE A 190 -0.44 -27.42 -15.73
CA ILE A 190 -0.75 -26.07 -16.17
C ILE A 190 -0.49 -25.98 -17.66
N PRO A 191 -1.51 -26.06 -18.54
CA PRO A 191 -1.34 -25.92 -19.98
C PRO A 191 -0.69 -24.57 -20.29
N THR A 192 0.43 -24.62 -21.04
CA THR A 192 1.25 -23.43 -21.26
C THR A 192 1.57 -23.29 -22.74
#